data_096d6f6f94ff16ba9c54cf3d63459578
#
_entry.id   096d6f6f94ff16ba9c54cf3d63459578
#
_cell.length_a   1.000
_cell.length_b   1.000
_cell.length_c   1.000
_cell.angle_alpha   90.00
_cell.angle_beta   90.00
_cell.angle_gamma   90.00
#
_symmetry.space_group_name_H-M   'P 1'
#
loop_
_entity.id
_entity.type
_entity.pdbx_description
1 polymer ?
#
loop_
_entity_poly.entity_id
_entity_poly.type
_entity_poly.pdbx_seq_one_letter_code
_entity_poly.pdbx_strand_id
1 'polypeptide(L)'
;MPPILKLSEHDITEQRSRFFAAAVPAATLDQVKKELAKRKKKYHKARHHCWACRVRDDDGRLVEQARDDGEVGRPGMKLLELLRQNDLEGLLVVSRIFGGIKLGPGGVGRAFRAAALGALDTKGR
;
A
#
# COMPACT_ATOMS: atom_id res chain seq x y z
N MET A 1 -8.53 13.75 -10.94
CA MET A 1 -7.64 12.87 -10.17
C MET A 1 -6.75 12.08 -11.09
N PRO A 2 -5.46 12.35 -11.07
CA PRO A 2 -4.57 11.58 -11.93
C PRO A 2 -4.42 10.13 -11.44
N PRO A 3 -4.32 9.18 -12.37
CA PRO A 3 -4.02 7.81 -12.02
C PRO A 3 -2.54 7.62 -11.74
N ILE A 4 -2.22 6.59 -10.94
CA ILE A 4 -0.85 6.07 -10.89
C ILE A 4 -0.56 5.46 -12.25
N LEU A 5 0.46 5.96 -12.96
CA LEU A 5 0.70 5.59 -14.36
C LEU A 5 1.61 4.38 -14.53
N LYS A 6 2.52 4.16 -13.59
CA LYS A 6 3.44 3.01 -13.65
C LYS A 6 3.79 2.53 -12.26
N LEU A 7 4.16 1.26 -12.19
CA LEU A 7 4.60 0.64 -10.93
C LEU A 7 5.82 1.37 -10.38
N SER A 8 5.75 1.73 -9.11
CA SER A 8 6.85 2.32 -8.37
C SER A 8 6.99 1.61 -7.04
N GLU A 9 8.20 1.16 -6.71
CA GLU A 9 8.46 0.36 -5.52
C GLU A 9 9.46 1.06 -4.62
N HIS A 10 9.32 0.85 -3.31
CA HIS A 10 10.25 1.37 -2.32
C HIS A 10 10.20 0.47 -1.09
N ASP A 11 11.34 0.18 -0.50
CA ASP A 11 11.39 -0.59 0.73
C ASP A 11 12.17 0.13 1.80
N ILE A 12 11.78 -0.09 3.05
CA ILE A 12 12.48 0.43 4.22
C ILE A 12 12.65 -0.68 5.26
N THR A 13 13.58 -0.50 6.15
CA THR A 13 13.79 -1.37 7.32
C THR A 13 13.62 -0.54 8.58
N GLU A 14 12.78 -1.02 9.49
CA GLU A 14 12.56 -0.44 10.81
C GLU A 14 12.63 -1.54 11.86
N GLN A 15 13.53 -1.42 12.83
CA GLN A 15 13.69 -2.43 13.89
C GLN A 15 13.71 -3.85 13.33
N ARG A 16 14.51 -4.09 12.28
CA ARG A 16 14.66 -5.35 11.57
C ARG A 16 13.44 -5.83 10.78
N SER A 17 12.29 -5.18 10.91
CA SER A 17 11.14 -5.44 10.01
C SER A 17 11.39 -4.76 8.68
N ARG A 18 11.05 -5.46 7.60
CA ARG A 18 11.15 -4.92 6.25
C ARG A 18 9.76 -4.62 5.72
N PHE A 19 9.62 -3.45 5.12
CA PHE A 19 8.36 -2.96 4.56
C PHE A 19 8.56 -2.71 3.08
N PHE A 20 7.86 -3.47 2.26
CA PHE A 20 7.96 -3.41 0.80
C PHE A 20 6.72 -2.73 0.25
N ALA A 21 6.87 -1.49 -0.19
CA ALA A 21 5.77 -0.69 -0.72
C ALA A 21 5.75 -0.69 -2.23
N ALA A 22 4.55 -0.62 -2.79
CA ALA A 22 4.35 -0.43 -4.22
C ALA A 22 3.17 0.50 -4.46
N ALA A 23 3.38 1.47 -5.35
CA ALA A 23 2.32 2.26 -5.96
C ALA A 23 2.03 1.61 -7.31
N VAL A 24 0.80 1.16 -7.51
CA VAL A 24 0.46 0.23 -8.59
C VAL A 24 -0.68 0.81 -9.43
N PRO A 25 -0.52 0.87 -10.76
CA PRO A 25 -1.63 1.20 -11.64
C PRO A 25 -2.78 0.20 -11.47
N ALA A 26 -3.96 0.71 -11.20
CA ALA A 26 -5.18 -0.09 -11.13
C ALA A 26 -6.37 0.85 -11.34
N ALA A 27 -7.24 0.51 -12.28
CA ALA A 27 -8.42 1.31 -12.59
C ALA A 27 -9.71 0.74 -12.00
N THR A 28 -9.74 -0.55 -11.68
CA THR A 28 -10.91 -1.27 -11.19
C THR A 28 -10.56 -2.17 -10.02
N LEU A 29 -11.58 -2.60 -9.26
CA LEU A 29 -11.38 -3.55 -8.17
C LEU A 29 -10.81 -4.89 -8.67
N ASP A 30 -11.19 -5.33 -9.85
CA ASP A 30 -10.65 -6.58 -10.41
C ASP A 30 -9.15 -6.47 -10.64
N GLN A 31 -8.69 -5.34 -11.16
CA GLN A 31 -7.24 -5.07 -11.32
C GLN A 31 -6.53 -5.03 -9.96
N VAL A 32 -7.16 -4.40 -8.96
CA VAL A 32 -6.63 -4.39 -7.59
C VAL A 32 -6.42 -5.81 -7.07
N LYS A 33 -7.42 -6.68 -7.22
CA LYS A 33 -7.33 -8.07 -6.78
C LYS A 33 -6.19 -8.82 -7.46
N LYS A 34 -6.02 -8.63 -8.76
CA LYS A 34 -4.93 -9.25 -9.52
C LYS A 34 -3.56 -8.78 -9.04
N GLU A 35 -3.41 -7.50 -8.82
CA GLU A 35 -2.15 -6.92 -8.36
C GLU A 35 -1.82 -7.34 -6.93
N LEU A 36 -2.83 -7.43 -6.06
CA LEU A 36 -2.64 -7.94 -4.70
C LEU A 36 -2.16 -9.39 -4.70
N ALA A 37 -2.72 -10.22 -5.57
CA ALA A 37 -2.29 -11.61 -5.71
C ALA A 37 -0.80 -11.70 -6.10
N LYS A 38 -0.36 -10.84 -7.02
CA LYS A 38 1.05 -10.76 -7.41
C LYS A 38 1.95 -10.37 -6.24
N ARG A 39 1.54 -9.38 -5.45
CA ARG A 39 2.30 -8.91 -4.28
C ARG A 39 2.40 -10.00 -3.21
N LYS A 40 1.31 -10.71 -2.93
CA LYS A 40 1.28 -11.81 -1.97
C LYS A 40 2.20 -12.93 -2.39
N LYS A 41 2.24 -13.24 -3.68
CA LYS A 41 3.13 -14.27 -4.23
C LYS A 41 4.60 -13.84 -4.13
N LYS A 42 4.90 -12.59 -4.47
CA LYS A 42 6.27 -12.05 -4.42
C LYS A 42 6.80 -12.01 -2.99
N TYR A 43 5.96 -11.61 -2.04
CA TYR A 43 6.34 -11.48 -0.62
C TYR A 43 5.60 -12.51 0.23
N HIS A 44 5.69 -13.78 -0.16
CA HIS A 44 4.94 -14.86 0.51
C HIS A 44 5.34 -15.07 1.97
N LYS A 45 6.50 -14.58 2.40
CA LYS A 45 6.93 -14.64 3.80
C LYS A 45 6.30 -13.55 4.66
N ALA A 46 5.70 -12.54 4.04
CA ALA A 46 5.01 -11.48 4.78
C ALA A 46 3.70 -12.00 5.33
N ARG A 47 3.41 -11.70 6.61
CA ARG A 47 2.14 -12.08 7.24
C ARG A 47 1.02 -11.09 6.92
N HIS A 48 1.40 -9.83 6.64
CA HIS A 48 0.44 -8.75 6.42
C HIS A 48 0.75 -8.03 5.13
N HIS A 49 -0.26 -7.92 4.28
CA HIS A 49 -0.23 -7.13 3.05
C HIS A 49 -1.32 -6.06 3.19
N CYS A 50 -0.93 -4.91 3.71
CA CYS A 50 -1.85 -3.80 3.96
C CYS A 50 -1.98 -2.97 2.70
N TRP A 51 -3.20 -2.51 2.39
CA TRP A 51 -3.39 -1.81 1.14
C TRP A 51 -4.57 -0.85 1.20
N ALA A 52 -4.57 0.08 0.26
CA ALA A 52 -5.69 0.96 -0.01
C ALA A 52 -5.77 1.20 -1.51
N CYS A 53 -6.97 1.46 -1.99
CA CYS A 53 -7.17 1.80 -3.39
C CYS A 53 -8.21 2.90 -3.56
N ARG A 54 -8.10 3.59 -4.68
CA ARG A 54 -9.08 4.52 -5.21
C ARG A 54 -9.25 4.19 -6.68
N VAL A 55 -10.37 3.61 -7.03
CA VAL A 55 -10.65 3.10 -8.37
C VAL A 55 -12.07 3.46 -8.78
N ARG A 56 -12.47 3.10 -9.99
CA ARG A 56 -13.80 3.38 -10.51
C ARG A 56 -14.61 2.10 -10.65
N ASP A 57 -15.91 2.18 -10.36
CA ASP A 57 -16.85 1.12 -10.67
C ASP A 57 -17.35 1.24 -12.13
N ASP A 58 -18.25 0.34 -12.52
CA ASP A 58 -18.79 0.31 -13.87
C ASP A 58 -19.54 1.59 -14.24
N ASP A 59 -20.07 2.31 -13.25
CA ASP A 59 -20.77 3.58 -13.45
C ASP A 59 -19.83 4.79 -13.41
N GLY A 60 -18.53 4.57 -13.27
CA GLY A 60 -17.55 5.64 -13.18
C GLY A 60 -17.44 6.29 -11.81
N ARG A 61 -18.10 5.73 -10.80
CA ARG A 61 -18.08 6.27 -9.44
C ARG A 61 -16.78 5.86 -8.73
N LEU A 62 -16.27 6.78 -7.91
CA LEU A 62 -15.09 6.52 -7.12
C LEU A 62 -15.40 5.47 -6.04
N VAL A 63 -14.57 4.44 -5.98
CA VAL A 63 -14.61 3.40 -4.95
C VAL A 63 -13.31 3.46 -4.17
N GLU A 64 -13.43 3.58 -2.86
CA GLU A 64 -12.26 3.59 -1.97
C GLU A 64 -12.33 2.38 -1.05
N GLN A 65 -11.22 1.68 -0.89
CA GLN A 65 -11.10 0.59 0.07
C GLN A 65 -9.76 0.68 0.79
N ALA A 66 -9.75 0.24 2.05
CA ALA A 66 -8.56 0.15 2.87
C ALA A 66 -8.62 -1.12 3.70
N ARG A 67 -7.50 -1.84 3.79
CA ARG A 67 -7.42 -3.11 4.53
C ARG A 67 -6.13 -3.18 5.32
N ASP A 68 -6.27 -3.55 6.58
CA ASP A 68 -5.13 -3.73 7.50
C ASP A 68 -4.54 -5.14 7.43
N ASP A 69 -5.30 -6.09 6.92
CA ASP A 69 -4.90 -7.51 6.80
C ASP A 69 -4.40 -8.08 8.14
N GLY A 70 -5.09 -7.73 9.23
CA GLY A 70 -4.74 -8.20 10.57
C GLY A 70 -3.59 -7.45 11.24
N GLU A 71 -3.01 -6.44 10.58
CA GLU A 71 -1.93 -5.64 11.16
C GLU A 71 -2.48 -4.62 12.16
N VAL A 72 -1.63 -4.22 13.14
CA VAL A 72 -1.96 -3.18 14.11
C VAL A 72 -1.60 -1.80 13.56
N GLY A 73 -2.12 -0.73 14.19
CA GLY A 73 -1.76 0.65 13.85
C GLY A 73 -2.54 1.24 12.68
N ARG A 74 -3.58 0.55 12.21
CA ARG A 74 -4.48 1.01 11.14
C ARG A 74 -3.74 1.44 9.86
N PRO A 75 -2.83 0.60 9.34
CA PRO A 75 -2.03 0.99 8.19
C PRO A 75 -2.86 1.21 6.93
N GLY A 76 -3.95 0.46 6.73
CA GLY A 76 -4.81 0.63 5.56
C GLY A 76 -5.33 2.05 5.41
N MET A 77 -5.84 2.65 6.48
CA MET A 77 -6.32 4.04 6.44
C MET A 77 -5.19 5.04 6.21
N LYS A 78 -4.00 4.79 6.74
CA LYS A 78 -2.86 5.66 6.48
C LYS A 78 -2.48 5.66 5.00
N LEU A 79 -2.57 4.51 4.35
CA LEU A 79 -2.33 4.39 2.91
C LEU A 79 -3.42 5.10 2.10
N LEU A 80 -4.68 4.95 2.50
CA LEU A 80 -5.79 5.65 1.84
C LEU A 80 -5.64 7.16 1.96
N GLU A 81 -5.27 7.65 3.13
CA GLU A 81 -5.02 9.08 3.34
C GLU A 81 -3.92 9.61 2.41
N LEU A 82 -2.86 8.83 2.18
CA LEU A 82 -1.81 9.23 1.23
C LEU A 82 -2.34 9.34 -0.19
N LEU A 83 -3.17 8.39 -0.63
CA LEU A 83 -3.79 8.48 -1.96
C LEU A 83 -4.68 9.71 -2.08
N ARG A 84 -5.49 9.99 -1.04
CA ARG A 84 -6.37 11.16 -1.00
C ARG A 84 -5.57 12.47 -1.02
N GLN A 85 -4.53 12.58 -0.18
CA GLN A 85 -3.69 13.77 -0.08
C GLN A 85 -2.97 14.09 -1.38
N ASN A 86 -2.60 13.06 -2.12
CA ASN A 86 -1.93 13.20 -3.41
C ASN A 86 -2.90 13.17 -4.59
N ASP A 87 -4.19 13.08 -4.30
CA ASP A 87 -5.26 13.04 -5.29
C ASP A 87 -5.04 12.00 -6.39
N LEU A 88 -4.66 10.79 -5.97
CA LEU A 88 -4.30 9.71 -6.89
C LEU A 88 -5.37 8.63 -6.95
N GLU A 89 -5.56 8.04 -8.14
CA GLU A 89 -6.29 6.79 -8.33
C GLU A 89 -5.31 5.66 -8.58
N GLY A 90 -5.58 4.51 -7.98
CA GLY A 90 -4.74 3.33 -8.09
C GLY A 90 -4.69 2.55 -6.79
N LEU A 91 -3.67 1.71 -6.68
CA LEU A 91 -3.44 0.85 -5.53
C LEU A 91 -2.13 1.22 -4.84
N LEU A 92 -2.18 1.30 -3.53
CA LEU A 92 -1.01 1.44 -2.68
C LEU A 92 -0.98 0.23 -1.75
N VAL A 93 0.08 -0.57 -1.81
CA VAL A 93 0.20 -1.80 -1.03
C VAL A 93 1.56 -1.86 -0.36
N VAL A 94 1.57 -2.30 0.90
CA VAL A 94 2.81 -2.49 1.66
C VAL A 94 2.77 -3.85 2.33
N SER A 95 3.80 -4.65 2.06
CA SER A 95 3.98 -5.98 2.63
C SER A 95 5.06 -5.92 3.70
N ARG A 96 4.77 -6.46 4.89
CA ARG A 96 5.72 -6.43 6.01
C ARG A 96 6.24 -7.82 6.33
N ILE A 97 7.56 -7.95 6.41
CA ILE A 97 8.23 -9.13 6.96
C ILE A 97 8.74 -8.76 8.35
N PHE A 98 8.16 -9.39 9.39
CA PHE A 98 8.50 -9.11 10.78
C PHE A 98 9.94 -9.53 11.09
N GLY A 99 10.69 -8.65 11.76
CA GLY A 99 12.09 -8.88 12.10
C GLY A 99 12.36 -9.27 13.55
N GLY A 100 11.33 -9.61 14.31
CA GLY A 100 11.47 -10.08 15.70
C GLY A 100 11.41 -8.98 16.76
N ILE A 101 11.38 -7.72 16.38
CA ILE A 101 11.30 -6.58 17.31
C ILE A 101 9.96 -5.87 17.10
N LYS A 102 9.21 -5.70 18.20
CA LYS A 102 7.91 -5.02 18.13
C LYS A 102 8.09 -3.51 18.06
N LEU A 103 7.36 -2.90 17.11
CA LEU A 103 7.34 -1.44 16.91
C LEU A 103 6.25 -0.73 17.72
N GLY A 104 5.26 -1.48 18.21
CA GLY A 104 4.03 -0.90 18.75
C GLY A 104 3.13 -0.34 17.62
N PRO A 105 1.83 -0.07 17.92
CA PRO A 105 0.87 0.35 16.90
C PRO A 105 1.26 1.64 16.20
N GLY A 106 1.72 2.65 16.94
CA GLY A 106 2.15 3.93 16.36
C GLY A 106 3.36 3.78 15.46
N GLY A 107 4.37 3.01 15.90
CA GLY A 107 5.58 2.76 15.12
C GLY A 107 5.29 1.99 13.85
N VAL A 108 4.42 0.98 13.93
CA VAL A 108 3.98 0.20 12.76
C VAL A 108 3.30 1.12 11.74
N GLY A 109 2.32 1.91 12.18
CA GLY A 109 1.60 2.81 11.29
C GLY A 109 2.52 3.81 10.59
N ARG A 110 3.46 4.39 11.32
CA ARG A 110 4.45 5.32 10.75
C ARG A 110 5.36 4.65 9.73
N ALA A 111 5.79 3.41 9.99
CA ALA A 111 6.64 2.66 9.06
C ALA A 111 5.91 2.33 7.76
N PHE A 112 4.66 1.88 7.84
CA PHE A 112 3.83 1.65 6.66
C PHE A 112 3.68 2.92 5.83
N ARG A 113 3.39 4.04 6.49
CA ARG A 113 3.25 5.33 5.82
C ARG A 113 4.56 5.76 5.15
N ALA A 114 5.68 5.65 5.85
CA ALA A 114 6.99 6.04 5.31
C ALA A 114 7.38 5.22 4.07
N ALA A 115 7.15 3.91 4.11
CA ALA A 115 7.42 3.05 2.96
C ALA A 115 6.56 3.44 1.76
N ALA A 116 5.27 3.65 1.98
CA ALA A 116 4.33 4.03 0.94
C ALA A 116 4.66 5.42 0.35
N LEU A 117 5.02 6.37 1.20
CA LEU A 117 5.40 7.70 0.75
C LEU A 117 6.63 7.64 -0.17
N GLY A 118 7.61 6.79 0.17
CA GLY A 118 8.77 6.57 -0.70
C GLY A 118 8.38 6.04 -2.07
N ALA A 119 7.42 5.12 -2.14
CA ALA A 119 6.94 4.60 -3.42
C ALA A 119 6.24 5.69 -4.24
N LEU A 120 5.49 6.58 -3.59
CA LEU A 120 4.84 7.71 -4.27
C LEU A 120 5.84 8.75 -4.74
N ASP A 121 6.89 9.02 -3.95
CA ASP A 121 7.90 10.02 -4.28
C ASP A 121 8.77 9.64 -5.47
N THR A 122 8.91 8.33 -5.74
CA THR A 122 9.70 7.85 -6.88
C THR A 122 8.91 7.82 -8.18
N LYS A 123 7.60 7.94 -8.13
CA LYS A 123 6.80 7.94 -9.35
C LYS A 123 7.13 9.16 -10.20
N GLY A 124 7.21 9.01 -11.48
CA GLY A 124 7.50 10.12 -12.39
C GLY A 124 8.96 10.54 -12.46
N ARG A 125 9.84 9.82 -11.81
CA ARG A 125 11.28 10.09 -11.84
C ARG A 125 12.04 9.16 -12.74
#